data_4efa1bda5e0305b30f89f3da8c126784
#
_entry.id   4efa1bda5e0305b30f89f3da8c126784
#
_cell.length_a   1.000
_cell.length_b   1.000
_cell.length_c   1.000
_cell.angle_alpha   90.00
_cell.angle_beta   90.00
_cell.angle_gamma   90.00
#
_symmetry.space_group_name_H-M   'P 1'
#
loop_
_entity.id
_entity.type
_entity.pdbx_description
1 polymer ?
#
loop_
_entity_poly.entity_id
_entity_poly.type
_entity_poly.pdbx_seq_one_letter_code
_entity_poly.pdbx_strand_id
1 'polypeptide(L)'
;HRDLHSFPTRRSSDLIGGVDLAQPLSEKALTTIQKAWLEHLVLRFRGQKLSDPQLIAFSARFGELDPPGPNPYGRPFLPEHPEMNVISNIKGQDGAPIGGLGDGEAIWHADMTYTENPPMGAILHALEVPPSGGDTFWANMYLAYESLPAALEKRIDGRKAIHDATYNSAGLIRKGYAELTDPRKAPGAHHPLVRTHPETGRKSLFLGRRRNSYVVGLELAESEALLDELWAHATRPELTFRQQWRAGDLLMWDNRCTLHRRDPFDPSARRLMHRTQITSPG
;
A
#
# COMPACT_ATOMS: atom_id res chain seq x y z
N HIS A 1 -3.91 -39.36 -7.23
CA HIS A 1 -4.46 -38.34 -8.12
C HIS A 1 -4.87 -37.15 -7.25
N ARG A 2 -3.99 -36.14 -7.10
CA ARG A 2 -4.36 -34.83 -6.59
C ARG A 2 -4.93 -34.07 -7.78
N ASP A 3 -6.19 -33.68 -7.67
CA ASP A 3 -6.85 -32.84 -8.66
C ASP A 3 -6.10 -31.52 -8.84
N LEU A 4 -5.48 -31.38 -10.02
CA LEU A 4 -4.75 -30.19 -10.46
C LEU A 4 -5.69 -29.02 -10.85
N HIS A 5 -6.98 -29.08 -10.51
CA HIS A 5 -7.99 -28.10 -10.89
C HIS A 5 -8.63 -27.31 -9.74
N SER A 6 -8.17 -27.47 -8.51
CA SER A 6 -8.42 -26.49 -7.47
C SER A 6 -7.13 -25.72 -7.22
N PHE A 7 -6.89 -24.64 -7.99
CA PHE A 7 -6.20 -23.53 -7.38
C PHE A 7 -7.03 -23.22 -6.14
N PRO A 8 -6.51 -23.42 -4.92
CA PRO A 8 -7.09 -22.72 -3.81
C PRO A 8 -6.97 -21.27 -4.24
N THR A 9 -8.10 -20.61 -4.45
CA THR A 9 -8.16 -19.17 -4.43
C THR A 9 -7.56 -18.78 -3.09
N ARG A 10 -6.23 -18.62 -3.03
CA ARG A 10 -5.55 -18.01 -1.90
C ARG A 10 -6.09 -16.59 -1.91
N ARG A 11 -7.16 -16.42 -1.13
CA ARG A 11 -7.80 -15.12 -1.00
C ARG A 11 -6.70 -14.16 -0.58
N SER A 12 -6.46 -13.15 -1.40
CA SER A 12 -5.50 -12.10 -1.07
C SER A 12 -5.99 -11.25 0.11
N SER A 13 -7.08 -11.68 0.76
CA SER A 13 -7.60 -11.03 1.97
C SER A 13 -8.40 -12.02 2.81
N ASP A 14 -8.41 -11.81 4.14
CA ASP A 14 -9.26 -12.55 5.07
C ASP A 14 -10.04 -11.59 5.98
N LEU A 15 -11.22 -12.05 6.44
CA LEU A 15 -12.06 -11.36 7.40
C LEU A 15 -11.80 -11.93 8.80
N ILE A 16 -11.22 -11.09 9.65
CA ILE A 16 -10.98 -11.43 11.06
C ILE A 16 -12.17 -10.99 11.89
N GLY A 17 -12.79 -11.93 12.58
CA GLY A 17 -13.92 -11.71 13.47
C GLY A 17 -13.60 -12.06 14.91
N GLY A 18 -14.53 -11.67 15.83
CA GLY A 18 -14.45 -12.05 17.25
C GLY A 18 -13.38 -11.31 18.05
N VAL A 19 -12.85 -10.20 17.55
CA VAL A 19 -11.86 -9.37 18.25
C VAL A 19 -12.31 -7.90 18.26
N ASP A 20 -12.13 -7.25 19.42
CA ASP A 20 -12.24 -5.81 19.59
C ASP A 20 -10.83 -5.23 19.69
N LEU A 21 -10.42 -4.51 18.66
CA LEU A 21 -9.07 -3.94 18.58
C LEU A 21 -8.89 -2.70 19.49
N ALA A 22 -9.96 -2.18 20.07
CA ALA A 22 -9.89 -1.14 21.09
C ALA A 22 -9.41 -1.67 22.45
N GLN A 23 -9.37 -3.00 22.62
CA GLN A 23 -8.93 -3.66 23.85
C GLN A 23 -7.53 -4.28 23.68
N PRO A 24 -6.77 -4.44 24.77
CA PRO A 24 -5.51 -5.17 24.70
C PRO A 24 -5.71 -6.60 24.20
N LEU A 25 -4.96 -6.98 23.17
CA LEU A 25 -4.99 -8.34 22.63
C LEU A 25 -4.12 -9.29 23.45
N SER A 26 -4.59 -10.54 23.63
CA SER A 26 -3.74 -11.60 24.16
C SER A 26 -2.62 -11.96 23.16
N GLU A 27 -1.50 -12.47 23.65
CA GLU A 27 -0.38 -12.92 22.80
C GLU A 27 -0.81 -14.01 21.79
N LYS A 28 -1.75 -14.87 22.19
CA LYS A 28 -2.33 -15.87 21.28
C LYS A 28 -3.10 -15.22 20.13
N ALA A 29 -3.92 -14.20 20.40
CA ALA A 29 -4.67 -13.48 19.38
C ALA A 29 -3.72 -12.73 18.44
N LEU A 30 -2.71 -12.06 18.99
CA LEU A 30 -1.68 -11.36 18.22
C LEU A 30 -0.94 -12.31 17.27
N THR A 31 -0.44 -13.45 17.80
CA THR A 31 0.24 -14.47 16.98
C THR A 31 -0.67 -15.00 15.88
N THR A 32 -1.95 -15.18 16.15
CA THR A 32 -2.93 -15.62 15.15
C THR A 32 -3.10 -14.59 14.04
N ILE A 33 -3.21 -13.30 14.40
CA ILE A 33 -3.31 -12.19 13.44
C ILE A 33 -2.04 -12.10 12.60
N GLN A 34 -0.85 -12.20 13.19
CA GLN A 34 0.42 -12.18 12.47
C GLN A 34 0.52 -13.32 11.44
N LYS A 35 0.17 -14.55 11.84
CA LYS A 35 0.15 -15.70 10.91
C LYS A 35 -0.84 -15.49 9.76
N ALA A 36 -2.07 -15.03 10.07
CA ALA A 36 -3.06 -14.72 9.06
C ALA A 36 -2.58 -13.61 8.11
N TRP A 37 -1.89 -12.59 8.62
CA TRP A 37 -1.35 -11.51 7.81
C TRP A 37 -0.31 -12.01 6.79
N LEU A 38 0.63 -12.85 7.21
CA LEU A 38 1.63 -13.47 6.32
C LEU A 38 0.99 -14.41 5.29
N GLU A 39 -0.10 -15.06 5.62
CA GLU A 39 -0.81 -16.00 4.73
C GLU A 39 -1.69 -15.26 3.72
N HIS A 40 -2.44 -14.24 4.16
CA HIS A 40 -3.49 -13.59 3.38
C HIS A 40 -3.14 -12.18 2.86
N LEU A 41 -2.00 -11.61 3.23
CA LEU A 41 -1.47 -10.32 2.81
C LEU A 41 -2.32 -9.12 3.24
N VAL A 42 -3.62 -9.21 3.20
CA VAL A 42 -4.59 -8.17 3.59
C VAL A 42 -5.57 -8.76 4.59
N LEU A 43 -5.64 -8.20 5.79
CA LEU A 43 -6.62 -8.55 6.82
C LEU A 43 -7.65 -7.45 6.94
N ARG A 44 -8.91 -7.83 7.10
CA ARG A 44 -10.04 -6.94 7.30
C ARG A 44 -10.73 -7.22 8.63
N PHE A 45 -10.92 -6.16 9.41
CA PHE A 45 -11.67 -6.16 10.67
C PHE A 45 -12.87 -5.23 10.49
N ARG A 46 -14.07 -5.75 10.70
CA ARG A 46 -15.32 -5.00 10.53
C ARG A 46 -15.77 -4.37 11.86
N GLY A 47 -16.46 -3.21 11.78
CA GLY A 47 -17.18 -2.62 12.90
C GLY A 47 -16.28 -2.20 14.08
N GLN A 48 -15.03 -1.90 13.83
CA GLN A 48 -14.07 -1.45 14.83
C GLN A 48 -14.32 0.02 15.21
N LYS A 49 -14.28 0.32 16.50
CA LYS A 49 -14.45 1.67 17.04
C LYS A 49 -13.22 2.03 17.85
N LEU A 50 -12.20 2.57 17.21
CA LEU A 50 -10.94 2.95 17.84
C LEU A 50 -10.80 4.47 17.88
N SER A 51 -10.32 4.98 19.02
CA SER A 51 -9.69 6.29 19.09
C SER A 51 -8.29 6.24 18.45
N ASP A 52 -7.71 7.40 18.14
CA ASP A 52 -6.37 7.48 17.58
C ASP A 52 -5.30 6.82 18.46
N PRO A 53 -5.26 7.04 19.80
CA PRO A 53 -4.36 6.29 20.67
C PRO A 53 -4.56 4.77 20.64
N GLN A 54 -5.79 4.28 20.49
CA GLN A 54 -6.06 2.85 20.38
C GLN A 54 -5.59 2.27 19.05
N LEU A 55 -5.76 3.00 17.93
CA LEU A 55 -5.23 2.61 16.64
C LEU A 55 -3.69 2.54 16.67
N ILE A 56 -3.04 3.53 17.26
CA ILE A 56 -1.59 3.57 17.45
C ILE A 56 -1.14 2.38 18.31
N ALA A 57 -1.79 2.15 19.46
CA ALA A 57 -1.45 1.06 20.36
C ALA A 57 -1.61 -0.32 19.70
N PHE A 58 -2.65 -0.53 18.91
CA PHE A 58 -2.83 -1.76 18.14
C PHE A 58 -1.73 -1.92 17.09
N SER A 59 -1.44 -0.86 16.33
CA SER A 59 -0.44 -0.87 15.26
C SER A 59 0.97 -1.14 15.79
N ALA A 60 1.33 -0.56 16.92
CA ALA A 60 2.63 -0.73 17.58
C ALA A 60 2.89 -2.17 18.07
N ARG A 61 1.86 -3.03 18.12
CA ARG A 61 2.04 -4.46 18.43
C ARG A 61 2.76 -5.24 17.32
N PHE A 62 2.86 -4.66 16.11
CA PHE A 62 3.48 -5.31 14.96
C PHE A 62 4.88 -4.75 14.64
N GLY A 63 5.28 -3.65 15.25
CA GLY A 63 6.57 -3.01 15.08
C GLY A 63 6.52 -1.52 15.43
N GLU A 64 7.64 -0.84 15.32
CA GLU A 64 7.70 0.62 15.43
C GLU A 64 6.88 1.26 14.32
N LEU A 65 6.41 2.48 14.54
CA LEU A 65 5.59 3.20 13.57
C LEU A 65 6.42 4.27 12.87
N ASP A 66 6.38 4.24 11.52
CA ASP A 66 6.98 5.28 10.69
C ASP A 66 6.11 6.54 10.69
N PRO A 67 6.72 7.73 10.77
CA PRO A 67 5.98 8.95 10.47
C PRO A 67 5.55 8.96 9.00
N PRO A 68 4.42 9.62 8.67
CA PRO A 68 4.02 9.79 7.29
C PRO A 68 5.11 10.45 6.45
N GLY A 69 5.29 9.95 5.21
CA GLY A 69 6.21 10.58 4.28
C GLY A 69 5.82 12.04 3.94
N PRO A 70 6.73 12.81 3.32
CA PRO A 70 6.46 14.19 2.91
C PRO A 70 5.17 14.32 2.11
N ASN A 71 4.31 15.23 2.51
CA ASN A 71 3.08 15.57 1.80
C ASN A 71 3.21 16.93 1.09
N PRO A 72 2.30 17.28 0.17
CA PRO A 72 2.36 18.56 -0.55
C PRO A 72 2.27 19.79 0.33
N TYR A 73 1.68 19.68 1.52
CA TYR A 73 1.46 20.79 2.44
C TYR A 73 2.64 21.01 3.40
N GLY A 74 3.52 20.02 3.56
CA GLY A 74 4.73 20.09 4.39
C GLY A 74 4.48 20.25 5.88
N ARG A 75 3.34 19.77 6.37
CA ARG A 75 2.97 19.77 7.80
C ARG A 75 2.24 18.49 8.17
N PRO A 76 2.38 17.97 9.40
CA PRO A 76 1.52 16.90 9.88
C PRO A 76 0.07 17.36 9.94
N PHE A 77 -0.87 16.44 9.70
CA PHE A 77 -2.31 16.74 9.84
C PHE A 77 -2.80 16.55 11.27
N LEU A 78 -2.14 15.70 12.06
CA LEU A 78 -2.37 15.48 13.48
C LEU A 78 -1.05 15.69 14.23
N PRO A 79 -0.74 16.92 14.67
CA PRO A 79 0.53 17.22 15.37
C PRO A 79 0.72 16.43 16.67
N GLU A 80 -0.38 16.10 17.36
CA GLU A 80 -0.42 15.28 18.58
C GLU A 80 -0.14 13.79 18.34
N HIS A 81 -0.26 13.32 17.09
CA HIS A 81 -0.01 11.96 16.64
C HIS A 81 0.82 11.96 15.35
N PRO A 82 2.12 12.32 15.43
CA PRO A 82 2.96 12.49 14.24
C PRO A 82 3.18 11.19 13.43
N GLU A 83 2.96 10.02 14.03
CA GLU A 83 2.99 8.71 13.39
C GLU A 83 1.73 8.41 12.57
N MET A 84 0.71 9.27 12.64
CA MET A 84 -0.56 9.04 11.95
C MET A 84 -0.70 9.89 10.70
N ASN A 85 -1.12 9.27 9.62
CA ASN A 85 -1.50 9.93 8.38
C ASN A 85 -3.02 10.02 8.24
N VAL A 86 -3.53 11.24 7.99
CA VAL A 86 -4.95 11.47 7.70
C VAL A 86 -5.16 11.47 6.20
N ILE A 87 -6.06 10.60 5.73
CA ILE A 87 -6.46 10.50 4.31
C ILE A 87 -7.89 10.99 4.18
N SER A 88 -8.06 12.18 3.61
CA SER A 88 -9.35 12.87 3.59
C SER A 88 -9.46 13.88 2.45
N ASN A 89 -10.70 14.11 1.97
CA ASN A 89 -11.05 15.24 1.10
C ASN A 89 -11.71 16.39 1.88
N ILE A 90 -11.86 16.25 3.20
CA ILE A 90 -12.55 17.23 4.03
C ILE A 90 -11.66 18.46 4.24
N LYS A 91 -12.30 19.62 4.26
CA LYS A 91 -11.67 20.89 4.63
C LYS A 91 -12.12 21.32 6.03
N GLY A 92 -11.21 21.88 6.79
CA GLY A 92 -11.49 22.51 8.08
C GLY A 92 -12.30 23.81 7.95
N GLN A 93 -12.63 24.44 9.07
CA GLN A 93 -13.35 25.70 9.11
C GLN A 93 -12.59 26.86 8.43
N ASP A 94 -11.28 26.78 8.41
CA ASP A 94 -10.37 27.72 7.73
C ASP A 94 -10.23 27.44 6.21
N GLY A 95 -10.94 26.44 5.68
CA GLY A 95 -10.87 26.01 4.29
C GLY A 95 -9.60 25.17 3.96
N ALA A 96 -8.70 24.97 4.91
CA ALA A 96 -7.53 24.13 4.70
C ALA A 96 -7.88 22.63 4.74
N PRO A 97 -7.18 21.76 3.97
CA PRO A 97 -7.41 20.33 4.04
C PRO A 97 -7.00 19.78 5.41
N ILE A 98 -7.85 18.89 5.98
CA ILE A 98 -7.55 18.18 7.23
C ILE A 98 -6.80 16.88 6.97
N GLY A 99 -6.60 16.49 5.71
CA GLY A 99 -5.91 15.27 5.31
C GLY A 99 -5.36 15.35 3.89
N GLY A 100 -4.70 14.30 3.48
CA GLY A 100 -4.11 14.16 2.14
C GLY A 100 -4.93 13.32 1.18
N LEU A 101 -4.47 13.26 -0.09
CA LEU A 101 -4.99 12.45 -1.20
C LEU A 101 -6.37 12.81 -1.76
N GLY A 102 -7.12 13.73 -1.14
CA GLY A 102 -8.40 14.23 -1.68
C GLY A 102 -9.39 13.14 -2.13
N ASP A 103 -10.22 13.47 -3.11
CA ASP A 103 -11.28 12.64 -3.69
C ASP A 103 -10.89 11.95 -5.01
N GLY A 104 -9.79 12.38 -5.65
CA GLY A 104 -9.29 11.82 -6.90
C GLY A 104 -8.81 10.37 -6.78
N GLU A 105 -8.45 9.78 -7.90
CA GLU A 105 -7.83 8.46 -7.93
C GLU A 105 -6.47 8.47 -7.21
N ALA A 106 -6.18 7.42 -6.47
CA ALA A 106 -4.82 7.07 -6.08
C ALA A 106 -4.37 5.88 -6.93
N ILE A 107 -3.38 6.11 -7.80
CA ILE A 107 -2.88 5.07 -8.72
C ILE A 107 -2.26 3.89 -7.96
N TRP A 108 -2.11 2.75 -8.65
CA TRP A 108 -1.42 1.59 -8.11
C TRP A 108 -0.04 1.93 -7.57
N HIS A 109 0.23 1.55 -6.31
CA HIS A 109 1.52 1.77 -5.65
C HIS A 109 1.69 0.85 -4.43
N ALA A 110 2.94 0.71 -3.97
CA ALA A 110 3.26 0.35 -2.60
C ALA A 110 3.75 1.61 -1.87
N ASP A 111 3.49 1.66 -0.57
CA ASP A 111 3.79 2.84 0.24
C ASP A 111 5.29 3.07 0.40
N MET A 112 5.73 4.32 0.27
CA MET A 112 7.06 4.84 0.56
C MET A 112 8.23 4.06 -0.07
N THR A 113 8.00 3.37 -1.18
CA THR A 113 9.06 2.60 -1.87
C THR A 113 10.20 3.45 -2.43
N TYR A 114 10.05 4.77 -2.41
CA TYR A 114 11.11 5.71 -2.75
C TYR A 114 12.18 5.85 -1.65
N THR A 115 11.99 5.23 -0.49
CA THR A 115 12.98 5.12 0.59
C THR A 115 13.73 3.80 0.48
N GLU A 116 14.96 3.73 1.03
CA GLU A 116 15.76 2.49 1.05
C GLU A 116 15.09 1.38 1.86
N ASN A 117 14.41 1.76 2.96
CA ASN A 117 13.66 0.85 3.84
C ASN A 117 12.19 1.27 3.87
N PRO A 118 11.35 0.83 2.91
CA PRO A 118 9.93 1.10 2.94
C PRO A 118 9.26 0.42 4.14
N PRO A 119 8.14 0.96 4.67
CA PRO A 119 7.40 0.31 5.74
C PRO A 119 6.96 -1.10 5.33
N MET A 120 7.03 -2.05 6.27
CA MET A 120 6.63 -3.42 6.01
C MET A 120 5.13 -3.60 5.87
N GLY A 121 4.34 -2.70 6.47
CA GLY A 121 2.89 -2.77 6.38
C GLY A 121 2.22 -1.47 6.78
N ALA A 122 0.93 -1.40 6.57
CA ALA A 122 0.12 -0.28 6.99
C ALA A 122 -1.26 -0.74 7.48
N ILE A 123 -1.84 0.07 8.35
CA ILE A 123 -3.17 -0.14 8.92
C ILE A 123 -4.01 1.10 8.63
N LEU A 124 -5.20 0.91 8.05
CA LEU A 124 -6.10 1.97 7.65
C LEU A 124 -7.47 1.77 8.30
N HIS A 125 -7.88 2.72 9.12
CA HIS A 125 -9.16 2.73 9.82
C HIS A 125 -10.11 3.74 9.15
N ALA A 126 -11.30 3.27 8.77
CA ALA A 126 -12.32 4.08 8.11
C ALA A 126 -13.26 4.73 9.12
N LEU A 127 -13.20 6.06 9.24
CA LEU A 127 -14.04 6.87 10.13
C LEU A 127 -15.28 7.38 9.40
N GLU A 128 -15.12 7.99 8.23
CA GLU A 128 -16.20 8.40 7.34
C GLU A 128 -15.93 7.84 5.93
N VAL A 129 -16.96 7.33 5.28
CA VAL A 129 -16.86 6.74 3.94
C VAL A 129 -17.93 7.31 3.02
N PRO A 130 -17.63 7.55 1.73
CA PRO A 130 -18.63 7.96 0.77
C PRO A 130 -19.68 6.85 0.56
N PRO A 131 -20.92 7.18 0.18
CA PRO A 131 -21.96 6.19 -0.07
C PRO A 131 -21.66 5.28 -1.27
N SER A 132 -20.80 5.76 -2.19
CA SER A 132 -20.33 5.01 -3.36
C SER A 132 -18.97 5.52 -3.83
N GLY A 133 -18.19 4.67 -4.51
CA GLY A 133 -16.82 4.98 -4.93
C GLY A 133 -15.83 4.93 -3.76
N GLY A 134 -14.60 5.36 -4.01
CA GLY A 134 -13.53 5.34 -3.01
C GLY A 134 -13.07 3.95 -2.59
N ASP A 135 -13.44 2.92 -3.33
CA ASP A 135 -13.02 1.54 -3.09
C ASP A 135 -11.51 1.42 -3.22
N THR A 136 -10.93 0.56 -2.42
CA THR A 136 -9.49 0.28 -2.48
C THR A 136 -9.26 -1.13 -3.00
N PHE A 137 -8.27 -1.27 -3.86
CA PHE A 137 -7.86 -2.55 -4.44
C PHE A 137 -6.45 -2.88 -4.00
N TRP A 138 -6.20 -4.17 -3.80
CA TRP A 138 -4.86 -4.71 -3.57
C TRP A 138 -4.53 -5.74 -4.62
N ALA A 139 -3.31 -5.70 -5.17
CA ALA A 139 -2.76 -6.72 -6.05
C ALA A 139 -1.79 -7.61 -5.27
N ASN A 140 -1.90 -8.93 -5.47
CA ASN A 140 -1.03 -9.92 -4.85
C ASN A 140 0.26 -10.10 -5.66
N MET A 141 1.35 -9.53 -5.17
CA MET A 141 2.62 -9.50 -5.89
C MET A 141 3.38 -10.84 -5.83
N TYR A 142 3.01 -11.76 -4.92
CA TYR A 142 3.46 -13.16 -4.97
C TYR A 142 2.87 -13.86 -6.20
N LEU A 143 1.55 -13.82 -6.34
CA LEU A 143 0.87 -14.43 -7.49
C LEU A 143 1.28 -13.75 -8.80
N ALA A 144 1.52 -12.44 -8.78
CA ALA A 144 2.04 -11.72 -9.94
C ALA A 144 3.41 -12.26 -10.36
N TYR A 145 4.31 -12.54 -9.43
CA TYR A 145 5.60 -13.17 -9.75
C TYR A 145 5.44 -14.65 -10.17
N GLU A 146 4.69 -15.44 -9.42
CA GLU A 146 4.49 -16.86 -9.64
C GLU A 146 3.82 -17.19 -11.00
N SER A 147 3.07 -16.23 -11.56
CA SER A 147 2.38 -16.36 -12.85
C SER A 147 3.07 -15.65 -14.02
N LEU A 148 4.31 -15.15 -13.81
CA LEU A 148 5.05 -14.53 -14.90
C LEU A 148 5.31 -15.53 -16.04
N PRO A 149 5.16 -15.11 -17.31
CA PRO A 149 5.73 -15.84 -18.42
C PRO A 149 7.25 -15.99 -18.27
N ALA A 150 7.80 -17.17 -18.53
CA ALA A 150 9.23 -17.45 -18.36
C ALA A 150 10.14 -16.45 -19.10
N ALA A 151 9.71 -15.96 -20.28
CA ALA A 151 10.44 -14.96 -21.03
C ALA A 151 10.51 -13.61 -20.28
N LEU A 152 9.43 -13.20 -19.60
CA LEU A 152 9.36 -11.98 -18.83
C LEU A 152 10.16 -12.12 -17.52
N GLU A 153 10.05 -13.25 -16.84
CA GLU A 153 10.85 -13.56 -15.64
C GLU A 153 12.35 -13.44 -15.94
N LYS A 154 12.81 -14.04 -17.05
CA LYS A 154 14.22 -13.93 -17.48
C LYS A 154 14.67 -12.48 -17.77
N ARG A 155 13.77 -11.64 -18.30
CA ARG A 155 14.10 -10.23 -18.62
C ARG A 155 14.27 -9.38 -17.35
N ILE A 156 13.66 -9.74 -16.24
CA ILE A 156 13.72 -8.96 -14.99
C ILE A 156 14.71 -9.53 -13.97
N ASP A 157 15.29 -10.69 -14.23
CA ASP A 157 16.20 -11.35 -13.30
C ASP A 157 17.41 -10.46 -12.98
N GLY A 158 17.68 -10.26 -11.68
CA GLY A 158 18.76 -9.42 -11.18
C GLY A 158 18.61 -7.91 -11.44
N ARG A 159 17.54 -7.45 -12.10
CA ARG A 159 17.35 -6.03 -12.41
C ARG A 159 16.78 -5.24 -11.24
N LYS A 160 17.13 -3.95 -11.23
CA LYS A 160 16.62 -2.96 -10.27
C LYS A 160 15.85 -1.86 -11.01
N ALA A 161 14.89 -1.25 -10.32
CA ALA A 161 14.22 -0.05 -10.80
C ALA A 161 14.37 1.10 -9.79
N ILE A 162 14.39 2.33 -10.32
CA ILE A 162 14.28 3.54 -9.51
C ILE A 162 12.81 3.72 -9.13
N HIS A 163 12.55 4.01 -7.85
CA HIS A 163 11.23 4.33 -7.32
C HIS A 163 11.16 5.82 -6.99
N ASP A 164 10.49 6.59 -7.85
CA ASP A 164 10.45 8.05 -7.78
C ASP A 164 9.83 8.60 -6.49
N ALA A 165 10.53 9.54 -5.86
CA ALA A 165 10.08 10.28 -4.69
C ALA A 165 9.29 11.56 -5.03
N THR A 166 9.31 12.03 -6.28
CA THR A 166 8.78 13.34 -6.68
C THR A 166 7.28 13.47 -6.45
N TYR A 167 6.51 12.44 -6.83
CA TYR A 167 5.04 12.47 -6.82
C TYR A 167 4.46 11.58 -5.72
N ASN A 168 3.32 11.96 -5.17
CA ASN A 168 2.49 11.08 -4.36
C ASN A 168 1.57 10.20 -5.24
N SER A 169 0.78 9.31 -4.64
CA SER A 169 -0.13 8.42 -5.37
C SER A 169 -1.34 9.14 -6.02
N ALA A 170 -1.65 10.36 -5.61
CA ALA A 170 -2.64 11.23 -6.25
C ALA A 170 -2.04 12.09 -7.38
N GLY A 171 -0.76 11.89 -7.74
CA GLY A 171 -0.09 12.60 -8.81
C GLY A 171 0.38 14.02 -8.46
N LEU A 172 0.33 14.42 -7.18
CA LEU A 172 0.80 15.72 -6.72
C LEU A 172 2.30 15.67 -6.41
N ILE A 173 3.00 16.74 -6.78
CA ILE A 173 4.43 16.89 -6.45
C ILE A 173 4.55 17.10 -4.94
N ARG A 174 5.45 16.34 -4.30
CA ARG A 174 5.75 16.50 -2.88
C ARG A 174 6.52 17.79 -2.63
N LYS A 175 6.33 18.39 -1.46
CA LYS A 175 7.07 19.59 -1.08
C LYS A 175 8.57 19.36 -1.13
N GLY A 176 9.30 20.29 -1.76
CA GLY A 176 10.75 20.20 -1.91
C GLY A 176 11.22 19.47 -3.18
N TYR A 177 10.31 18.98 -4.00
CA TYR A 177 10.63 18.37 -5.31
C TYR A 177 10.16 19.25 -6.47
N ALA A 178 10.79 19.09 -7.63
CA ALA A 178 10.42 19.73 -8.88
C ALA A 178 9.94 18.69 -9.89
N GLU A 179 9.24 19.15 -10.93
CA GLU A 179 8.81 18.29 -12.01
C GLU A 179 10.00 17.58 -12.66
N LEU A 180 9.85 16.29 -12.92
CA LEU A 180 10.89 15.43 -13.49
C LEU A 180 10.61 15.20 -14.99
N THR A 181 11.61 15.49 -15.81
CA THR A 181 11.55 15.29 -17.27
C THR A 181 12.28 14.04 -17.74
N ASP A 182 13.20 13.50 -16.93
CA ASP A 182 13.98 12.29 -17.25
C ASP A 182 13.91 11.30 -16.09
N PRO A 183 13.17 10.18 -16.21
CA PRO A 183 13.00 9.20 -15.14
C PRO A 183 14.30 8.52 -14.71
N ARG A 184 15.36 8.54 -15.54
CA ARG A 184 16.69 8.03 -15.15
C ARG A 184 17.35 8.86 -14.05
N LYS A 185 16.87 10.09 -13.85
CA LYS A 185 17.32 11.03 -12.80
C LYS A 185 16.32 11.16 -11.66
N ALA A 186 15.32 10.28 -11.59
CA ALA A 186 14.31 10.33 -10.53
C ALA A 186 14.99 10.21 -9.18
N PRO A 187 14.68 11.11 -8.23
CA PRO A 187 15.13 10.98 -6.85
C PRO A 187 14.38 9.82 -6.19
N GLY A 188 15.08 8.96 -5.47
CA GLY A 188 14.50 7.84 -4.74
C GLY A 188 15.35 6.58 -4.76
N ALA A 189 14.92 5.58 -4.02
CA ALA A 189 15.64 4.35 -3.85
C ALA A 189 15.62 3.45 -5.09
N HIS A 190 16.65 2.63 -5.21
CA HIS A 190 16.77 1.61 -6.24
C HIS A 190 16.48 0.24 -5.67
N HIS A 191 15.36 -0.35 -6.03
CA HIS A 191 14.95 -1.66 -5.54
C HIS A 191 15.04 -2.74 -6.62
N PRO A 192 15.37 -3.99 -6.25
CA PRO A 192 15.23 -5.11 -7.18
C PRO A 192 13.77 -5.28 -7.61
N LEU A 193 13.55 -5.59 -8.90
CA LEU A 193 12.21 -5.87 -9.43
C LEU A 193 11.57 -7.12 -8.82
N VAL A 194 12.39 -8.03 -8.31
CA VAL A 194 11.98 -9.24 -7.58
C VAL A 194 12.60 -9.22 -6.20
N ARG A 195 11.78 -9.31 -5.15
CA ARG A 195 12.24 -9.39 -3.75
C ARG A 195 11.82 -10.71 -3.13
N THR A 196 12.68 -11.26 -2.27
CA THR A 196 12.31 -12.36 -1.38
C THR A 196 11.75 -11.77 -0.10
N HIS A 197 10.54 -12.17 0.27
CA HIS A 197 9.93 -11.74 1.52
C HIS A 197 10.68 -12.35 2.71
N PRO A 198 11.10 -11.53 3.70
CA PRO A 198 12.02 -12.00 4.75
C PRO A 198 11.44 -13.08 5.66
N GLU A 199 10.14 -13.07 5.90
CA GLU A 199 9.50 -14.02 6.82
C GLU A 199 8.93 -15.26 6.12
N THR A 200 8.43 -15.12 4.88
CA THR A 200 7.82 -16.24 4.15
C THR A 200 8.76 -16.95 3.20
N GLY A 201 9.89 -16.33 2.83
CA GLY A 201 10.82 -16.83 1.81
C GLY A 201 10.26 -16.79 0.37
N ARG A 202 9.02 -16.31 0.17
CA ARG A 202 8.40 -16.25 -1.16
C ARG A 202 8.94 -15.06 -1.96
N LYS A 203 9.10 -15.26 -3.25
CA LYS A 203 9.44 -14.18 -4.18
C LYS A 203 8.19 -13.40 -4.56
N SER A 204 8.33 -12.08 -4.67
CA SER A 204 7.28 -11.15 -5.12
C SER A 204 7.85 -10.16 -6.11
N LEU A 205 7.01 -9.68 -7.05
CA LEU A 205 7.33 -8.47 -7.81
C LEU A 205 7.32 -7.27 -6.87
N PHE A 206 8.27 -6.34 -7.08
CA PHE A 206 8.36 -5.11 -6.29
C PHE A 206 8.50 -3.90 -7.22
N LEU A 207 7.36 -3.35 -7.64
CA LEU A 207 7.27 -2.36 -8.72
C LEU A 207 7.16 -0.91 -8.24
N GLY A 208 6.79 -0.68 -6.96
CA GLY A 208 6.62 0.66 -6.38
C GLY A 208 5.45 1.42 -6.98
N ARG A 209 5.73 2.35 -7.90
CA ARG A 209 4.76 3.15 -8.66
C ARG A 209 5.23 3.28 -10.10
N ARG A 210 4.27 3.29 -11.07
CA ARG A 210 4.63 3.32 -12.49
C ARG A 210 5.21 4.66 -12.95
N ARG A 211 4.68 5.77 -12.47
CA ARG A 211 5.12 7.10 -12.89
C ARG A 211 6.59 7.33 -12.52
N ASN A 212 7.39 7.74 -13.50
CA ASN A 212 8.82 8.00 -13.37
C ASN A 212 9.66 6.80 -12.85
N SER A 213 9.11 5.60 -12.84
CA SER A 213 9.90 4.40 -12.58
C SER A 213 10.81 4.13 -13.76
N TYR A 214 12.01 3.63 -13.49
CA TYR A 214 13.00 3.34 -14.53
C TYR A 214 13.80 2.09 -14.21
N VAL A 215 13.87 1.16 -15.14
CA VAL A 215 14.70 -0.05 -14.98
C VAL A 215 16.15 0.29 -15.30
N VAL A 216 17.00 0.23 -14.29
CA VAL A 216 18.39 0.68 -14.37
C VAL A 216 19.16 -0.10 -15.42
N GLY A 217 19.90 0.63 -16.27
CA GLY A 217 20.78 0.06 -17.30
C GLY A 217 20.10 -0.31 -18.61
N LEU A 218 18.80 -0.01 -18.78
CA LEU A 218 18.11 -0.15 -20.07
C LEU A 218 18.05 1.18 -20.82
N GLU A 219 17.89 1.11 -22.13
CA GLU A 219 17.44 2.27 -22.89
C GLU A 219 16.04 2.69 -22.44
N LEU A 220 15.73 4.00 -22.48
CA LEU A 220 14.49 4.53 -21.92
C LEU A 220 13.24 3.85 -22.51
N ALA A 221 13.18 3.70 -23.81
CA ALA A 221 12.05 3.05 -24.48
C ALA A 221 11.91 1.57 -24.10
N GLU A 222 13.02 0.87 -23.89
CA GLU A 222 13.03 -0.53 -23.44
C GLU A 222 12.55 -0.64 -22.00
N SER A 223 13.00 0.28 -21.12
CA SER A 223 12.54 0.35 -19.73
C SER A 223 11.04 0.62 -19.65
N GLU A 224 10.53 1.58 -20.42
CA GLU A 224 9.10 1.90 -20.47
C GLU A 224 8.27 0.70 -20.92
N ALA A 225 8.66 0.03 -22.01
CA ALA A 225 7.96 -1.13 -22.53
C ALA A 225 7.95 -2.30 -21.51
N LEU A 226 9.09 -2.55 -20.84
CA LEU A 226 9.19 -3.60 -19.82
C LEU A 226 8.31 -3.29 -18.61
N LEU A 227 8.33 -2.05 -18.12
CA LEU A 227 7.51 -1.64 -16.99
C LEU A 227 6.02 -1.71 -17.32
N ASP A 228 5.59 -1.28 -18.52
CA ASP A 228 4.20 -1.37 -18.93
C ASP A 228 3.71 -2.83 -18.98
N GLU A 229 4.54 -3.73 -19.50
CA GLU A 229 4.24 -5.17 -19.52
C GLU A 229 4.10 -5.75 -18.09
N LEU A 230 5.03 -5.40 -17.18
CA LEU A 230 4.98 -5.85 -15.79
C LEU A 230 3.77 -5.31 -15.04
N TRP A 231 3.44 -4.03 -15.23
CA TRP A 231 2.27 -3.42 -14.58
C TRP A 231 0.97 -3.99 -15.11
N ALA A 232 0.83 -4.17 -16.42
CA ALA A 232 -0.34 -4.81 -17.03
C ALA A 232 -0.52 -6.24 -16.49
N HIS A 233 0.59 -7.00 -16.33
CA HIS A 233 0.56 -8.33 -15.77
C HIS A 233 0.17 -8.35 -14.29
N ALA A 234 0.78 -7.48 -13.47
CA ALA A 234 0.63 -7.50 -12.01
C ALA A 234 -0.75 -7.00 -11.53
N THR A 235 -1.42 -6.17 -12.32
CA THR A 235 -2.69 -5.54 -11.94
C THR A 235 -3.92 -6.17 -12.61
N ARG A 236 -3.79 -7.36 -13.17
CA ARG A 236 -4.91 -8.12 -13.74
C ARG A 236 -5.98 -8.41 -12.68
N PRO A 237 -7.27 -8.37 -13.04
CA PRO A 237 -8.38 -8.54 -12.09
C PRO A 237 -8.28 -9.80 -11.22
N GLU A 238 -7.82 -10.93 -11.78
CA GLU A 238 -7.67 -12.20 -11.07
C GLU A 238 -6.59 -12.20 -9.98
N LEU A 239 -5.67 -11.23 -10.03
CA LEU A 239 -4.63 -11.03 -9.01
C LEU A 239 -5.03 -10.02 -7.94
N THR A 240 -6.23 -9.43 -8.05
CA THR A 240 -6.64 -8.30 -7.22
C THR A 240 -7.77 -8.66 -6.25
N PHE A 241 -7.80 -7.95 -5.14
CA PHE A 241 -8.87 -7.93 -4.16
C PHE A 241 -9.44 -6.52 -4.06
N ARG A 242 -10.78 -6.39 -4.04
CA ARG A 242 -11.51 -5.13 -3.89
C ARG A 242 -12.14 -5.02 -2.50
N GLN A 243 -11.87 -3.92 -1.82
CA GLN A 243 -12.53 -3.53 -0.58
C GLN A 243 -13.57 -2.43 -0.85
N GLN A 244 -14.81 -2.76 -0.56
CA GLN A 244 -15.90 -1.78 -0.40
C GLN A 244 -15.96 -1.38 1.07
N TRP A 245 -15.72 -0.12 1.34
CA TRP A 245 -15.56 0.39 2.69
C TRP A 245 -16.90 0.58 3.41
N ARG A 246 -16.87 0.36 4.73
CA ARG A 246 -17.92 0.76 5.66
C ARG A 246 -17.24 1.50 6.80
N ALA A 247 -17.93 2.49 7.40
CA ALA A 247 -17.42 3.12 8.61
C ALA A 247 -17.14 2.07 9.70
N GLY A 248 -16.01 2.17 10.36
CA GLY A 248 -15.52 1.17 11.31
C GLY A 248 -14.79 -0.03 10.68
N ASP A 249 -14.57 -0.04 9.37
CA ASP A 249 -13.66 -1.02 8.78
C ASP A 249 -12.21 -0.64 9.11
N LEU A 250 -11.43 -1.64 9.50
CA LEU A 250 -9.99 -1.53 9.62
C LEU A 250 -9.34 -2.58 8.73
N LEU A 251 -8.41 -2.14 7.88
CA LEU A 251 -7.61 -3.04 7.06
C LEU A 251 -6.14 -2.90 7.39
N MET A 252 -5.46 -4.04 7.41
CA MET A 252 -4.02 -4.18 7.58
C MET A 252 -3.47 -4.91 6.37
N TRP A 253 -2.42 -4.38 5.72
CA TRP A 253 -1.81 -5.06 4.57
C TRP A 253 -0.29 -5.11 4.65
N ASP A 254 0.28 -6.14 4.01
CA ASP A 254 1.72 -6.29 3.86
C ASP A 254 2.20 -5.51 2.63
N ASN A 255 2.93 -4.44 2.88
CA ASN A 255 3.43 -3.53 1.84
C ASN A 255 4.60 -4.13 1.04
N ARG A 256 5.20 -5.21 1.56
CA ARG A 256 6.36 -5.89 0.94
C ARG A 256 5.97 -6.77 -0.24
N CYS A 257 4.68 -7.17 -0.29
CA CYS A 257 4.16 -8.10 -1.29
C CYS A 257 2.78 -7.74 -1.84
N THR A 258 2.34 -6.47 -1.66
CA THR A 258 1.11 -5.95 -2.28
C THR A 258 1.35 -4.60 -2.95
N LEU A 259 0.58 -4.34 -4.01
CA LEU A 259 0.29 -2.98 -4.48
C LEU A 259 -1.14 -2.63 -4.09
N HIS A 260 -1.43 -1.36 -3.96
CA HIS A 260 -2.81 -0.92 -3.75
C HIS A 260 -3.12 0.35 -4.55
N ARG A 261 -4.42 0.55 -4.85
CA ARG A 261 -4.97 1.75 -5.49
C ARG A 261 -6.33 2.08 -4.91
N ARG A 262 -6.80 3.30 -5.10
CA ARG A 262 -8.13 3.74 -4.70
C ARG A 262 -8.86 4.36 -5.88
N ASP A 263 -10.12 3.92 -6.11
CA ASP A 263 -11.01 4.58 -7.04
C ASP A 263 -11.35 6.01 -6.58
N PRO A 264 -11.62 6.94 -7.50
CA PRO A 264 -12.19 8.25 -7.17
C PRO A 264 -13.59 8.09 -6.57
N PHE A 265 -14.09 9.14 -5.94
CA PHE A 265 -15.45 9.22 -5.41
C PHE A 265 -16.00 10.62 -5.57
N ASP A 266 -17.30 10.80 -5.33
CA ASP A 266 -17.96 12.10 -5.43
C ASP A 266 -17.25 13.12 -4.50
N PRO A 267 -16.74 14.25 -5.03
CA PRO A 267 -16.05 15.26 -4.24
C PRO A 267 -16.93 15.93 -3.17
N SER A 268 -18.26 15.87 -3.32
CA SER A 268 -19.23 16.37 -2.32
C SER A 268 -19.41 15.39 -1.15
N ALA A 269 -19.08 14.11 -1.33
CA ALA A 269 -19.14 13.11 -0.28
C ALA A 269 -17.91 13.21 0.65
N ARG A 270 -18.13 12.94 1.92
CA ARG A 270 -17.07 13.00 2.94
C ARG A 270 -16.35 11.66 3.05
N ARG A 271 -15.03 11.72 3.12
CA ARG A 271 -14.18 10.57 3.41
C ARG A 271 -13.10 10.95 4.42
N LEU A 272 -13.04 10.21 5.51
CA LEU A 272 -12.02 10.36 6.55
C LEU A 272 -11.48 9.01 6.96
N MET A 273 -10.19 8.83 6.84
CA MET A 273 -9.49 7.63 7.27
C MET A 273 -8.19 7.98 7.96
N HIS A 274 -7.88 7.25 9.03
CA HIS A 274 -6.61 7.36 9.73
C HIS A 274 -5.73 6.15 9.42
N ARG A 275 -4.45 6.40 9.13
CA ARG A 275 -3.48 5.38 8.75
C ARG A 275 -2.22 5.44 9.58
N THR A 276 -1.76 4.29 10.04
CA THR A 276 -0.41 4.07 10.59
C THR A 276 0.41 3.24 9.62
N GLN A 277 1.74 3.37 9.68
CA GLN A 277 2.68 2.57 8.89
C GLN A 277 3.68 1.91 9.84
N ILE A 278 3.97 0.63 9.60
CA ILE A 278 4.82 -0.18 10.45
C ILE A 278 6.20 -0.24 9.81
N THR A 279 7.22 0.18 10.55
CA THR A 279 8.63 0.19 10.12
C THR A 279 9.09 -1.21 9.75
N SER A 280 9.88 -1.34 8.68
CA SER A 280 10.59 -2.58 8.39
C SER A 280 11.71 -2.77 9.42
N PRO A 281 11.85 -3.98 10.00
CA PRO A 281 13.06 -4.28 10.77
C PRO A 281 14.28 -4.10 9.87
N GLY A 282 15.33 -3.46 10.41
CA GLY A 282 16.58 -3.20 9.70
C GLY A 282 17.35 -4.46 9.35
#